data_4651538d3e3b74e4f73fecbd1f8f5250
#
_entry.id   4651538d3e3b74e4f73fecbd1f8f5250
#
_cell.length_a   1.000
_cell.length_b   1.000
_cell.length_c   1.000
_cell.angle_alpha   90.00
_cell.angle_beta   90.00
_cell.angle_gamma   90.00
#
_symmetry.space_group_name_H-M   'P 1'
#
loop_
_entity.id
_entity.type
_entity.pdbx_description
1 polymer ?
#
loop_
_entity_poly.entity_id
_entity_poly.type
_entity_poly.pdbx_seq_one_letter_code
_entity_poly.pdbx_strand_id
1 'polypeptide(L)'
;IRLTKTIDVSGEIIPPRELCKGVKSKNYDGKYGAKMKYSKKLEQHYMLGGGLIYNNCVLGDADSIEIVCGSRVNTGKITVRYGGKTLCEAEVKPTVDVTEFETVTAQFDKAVLAEIDREKPTVFELWMPEQIYILGFRTY
;
A
#
# COMPACT_ATOMS: atom_id res chain seq x y z
N ILE A 1 30.03 -1.67 -5.73
CA ILE A 1 29.31 -0.48 -5.26
C ILE A 1 27.83 -0.81 -5.20
N ARG A 2 27.26 -0.48 -4.08
CA ARG A 2 25.84 -0.69 -3.88
C ARG A 2 25.08 0.62 -4.09
N LEU A 3 24.16 0.61 -5.04
CA LEU A 3 23.29 1.75 -5.28
C LEU A 3 22.05 1.66 -4.39
N THR A 4 21.73 2.75 -3.72
CA THR A 4 20.54 2.86 -2.86
C THR A 4 19.39 3.56 -3.56
N LYS A 5 19.61 4.05 -4.77
CA LYS A 5 18.60 4.75 -5.57
C LYS A 5 18.45 4.07 -6.92
N THR A 6 17.22 4.10 -7.44
CA THR A 6 16.90 3.61 -8.77
C THR A 6 17.36 4.63 -9.81
N ILE A 7 17.97 4.16 -10.88
CA ILE A 7 18.41 5.00 -11.99
C ILE A 7 17.62 4.57 -13.23
N ASP A 8 17.02 5.51 -13.94
CA ASP A 8 16.28 5.21 -15.15
C ASP A 8 17.21 5.06 -16.37
N VAL A 9 16.63 4.74 -17.54
CA VAL A 9 17.39 4.50 -18.77
C VAL A 9 18.11 5.74 -19.30
N SER A 10 17.73 6.93 -18.89
CA SER A 10 18.39 8.18 -19.27
C SER A 10 19.56 8.53 -18.36
N GLY A 11 19.77 7.75 -17.29
CA GLY A 11 20.81 7.99 -16.29
C GLY A 11 20.39 8.91 -15.17
N GLU A 12 19.13 9.39 -15.14
CA GLU A 12 18.65 10.23 -14.08
C GLU A 12 18.34 9.39 -12.83
N ILE A 13 18.62 9.95 -11.65
CA ILE A 13 18.29 9.31 -10.38
C ILE A 13 16.81 9.52 -10.10
N ILE A 14 16.07 8.40 -9.95
CA ILE A 14 14.67 8.43 -9.58
C ILE A 14 14.59 8.49 -8.05
N PRO A 15 14.02 9.58 -7.47
CA PRO A 15 13.91 9.67 -6.02
C PRO A 15 12.99 8.59 -5.46
N PRO A 16 13.24 8.11 -4.23
CA PRO A 16 12.36 7.15 -3.58
C PRO A 16 10.95 7.71 -3.41
N ARG A 17 9.97 6.82 -3.49
CA ARG A 17 8.58 7.17 -3.21
C ARG A 17 8.41 7.32 -1.70
N GLU A 18 8.03 8.51 -1.26
CA GLU A 18 7.76 8.76 0.15
C GLU A 18 6.32 8.40 0.47
N LEU A 19 6.14 7.33 1.25
CA LEU A 19 4.81 6.81 1.57
C LEU A 19 3.96 7.79 2.38
N CYS A 20 4.58 8.67 3.14
CA CYS A 20 3.89 9.68 3.94
C CYS A 20 3.20 10.77 3.10
N LYS A 21 3.49 10.84 1.82
CA LYS A 21 2.85 11.80 0.90
C LYS A 21 1.59 11.26 0.25
N GLY A 22 1.25 10.00 0.53
CA GLY A 22 0.09 9.36 -0.05
C GLY A 22 0.40 8.69 -1.38
N VAL A 23 -0.22 7.54 -1.59
CA VAL A 23 -0.04 6.74 -2.79
C VAL A 23 -1.42 6.27 -3.26
N LYS A 24 -1.72 6.47 -4.53
CA LYS A 24 -2.93 5.91 -5.13
C LYS A 24 -2.68 4.45 -5.46
N SER A 25 -3.66 3.58 -5.18
CA SER A 25 -3.50 2.14 -5.39
C SER A 25 -3.17 1.79 -6.84
N LYS A 26 -3.70 2.55 -7.79
CA LYS A 26 -3.46 2.34 -9.23
C LYS A 26 -2.02 2.56 -9.66
N ASN A 27 -1.20 3.20 -8.83
CA ASN A 27 0.19 3.52 -9.14
C ASN A 27 1.16 2.40 -8.73
N TYR A 28 0.68 1.17 -8.71
CA TYR A 28 1.50 -0.01 -8.41
C TYR A 28 2.57 -0.23 -9.50
N ASP A 29 3.66 -0.89 -9.12
CA ASP A 29 4.71 -1.32 -10.03
C ASP A 29 4.52 -2.77 -10.47
N GLY A 30 3.88 -3.58 -9.61
CA GLY A 30 3.54 -4.95 -9.91
C GLY A 30 2.27 -5.36 -9.19
N LYS A 31 1.62 -6.42 -9.67
CA LYS A 31 0.40 -6.94 -9.05
C LYS A 31 0.32 -8.46 -9.16
N TYR A 32 -0.38 -9.08 -8.20
CA TYR A 32 -0.64 -10.52 -8.18
C TYR A 32 -2.13 -10.75 -7.98
N GLY A 33 -2.84 -11.04 -9.06
CA GLY A 33 -4.28 -11.31 -9.03
C GLY A 33 -5.17 -10.11 -8.77
N ALA A 34 -4.62 -8.93 -8.55
CA ALA A 34 -5.39 -7.71 -8.35
C ALA A 34 -5.99 -7.23 -9.67
N LYS A 35 -7.20 -6.65 -9.59
CA LYS A 35 -7.91 -6.13 -10.77
C LYS A 35 -8.14 -4.64 -10.62
N MET A 36 -7.89 -3.89 -11.69
CA MET A 36 -8.17 -2.46 -11.72
C MET A 36 -9.64 -2.22 -12.07
N LYS A 37 -10.32 -1.43 -11.26
CA LYS A 37 -11.70 -1.04 -11.45
C LYS A 37 -11.80 0.48 -11.48
N TYR A 38 -12.91 1.00 -12.02
CA TYR A 38 -13.15 2.44 -12.07
C TYR A 38 -14.41 2.81 -11.29
N SER A 39 -14.29 3.81 -10.42
CA SER A 39 -15.43 4.36 -9.69
C SER A 39 -15.92 5.62 -10.39
N LYS A 40 -17.13 5.56 -10.97
CA LYS A 40 -17.75 6.73 -11.61
C LYS A 40 -18.07 7.82 -10.60
N LYS A 41 -18.44 7.42 -9.38
CA LYS A 41 -18.79 8.35 -8.29
C LYS A 41 -17.59 9.22 -7.87
N LEU A 42 -16.41 8.60 -7.78
CA LEU A 42 -15.19 9.29 -7.37
C LEU A 42 -14.33 9.73 -8.55
N GLU A 43 -14.67 9.28 -9.75
CA GLU A 43 -13.90 9.52 -10.97
C GLU A 43 -12.42 9.09 -10.82
N GLN A 44 -12.23 7.95 -10.16
CA GLN A 44 -10.90 7.40 -9.90
C GLN A 44 -10.89 5.88 -10.07
N HIS A 45 -9.71 5.36 -10.40
CA HIS A 45 -9.47 3.93 -10.42
C HIS A 45 -9.15 3.42 -9.02
N TYR A 46 -9.53 2.17 -8.73
CA TYR A 46 -9.16 1.49 -7.50
C TYR A 46 -8.77 0.05 -7.82
N MET A 47 -8.11 -0.62 -6.89
CA MET A 47 -7.63 -1.99 -7.06
C MET A 47 -8.45 -2.94 -6.20
N LEU A 48 -8.82 -4.09 -6.75
CA LEU A 48 -9.65 -5.10 -6.10
C LEU A 48 -8.89 -6.41 -5.96
N GLY A 49 -8.73 -6.87 -4.72
CA GLY A 49 -8.15 -8.18 -4.40
C GLY A 49 -6.67 -8.33 -4.69
N GLY A 50 -6.11 -9.46 -4.29
CA GLY A 50 -4.73 -9.84 -4.64
C GLY A 50 -3.63 -9.08 -3.93
N GLY A 51 -2.49 -8.95 -4.60
CA GLY A 51 -1.33 -8.24 -4.08
C GLY A 51 -0.94 -7.06 -4.94
N LEU A 52 -0.47 -6.00 -4.29
CA LEU A 52 0.03 -4.79 -4.95
C LEU A 52 1.45 -4.53 -4.49
N ILE A 53 2.34 -4.28 -5.44
CA ILE A 53 3.77 -4.11 -5.20
C ILE A 53 4.16 -2.69 -5.61
N TYR A 54 4.81 -1.98 -4.70
CA TYR A 54 5.33 -0.63 -4.92
C TYR A 54 6.83 -0.66 -4.66
N ASN A 55 7.62 -0.40 -5.69
CA ASN A 55 9.08 -0.43 -5.61
C ASN A 55 9.65 0.91 -5.15
N ASN A 56 10.87 0.86 -4.65
CA ASN A 56 11.65 2.05 -4.32
C ASN A 56 10.90 2.98 -3.34
N CYS A 57 10.39 2.42 -2.25
CA CYS A 57 9.63 3.15 -1.23
C CYS A 57 10.44 3.37 0.03
N VAL A 58 10.22 4.53 0.67
CA VAL A 58 10.84 4.89 1.95
C VAL A 58 9.76 5.06 3.00
N LEU A 59 9.91 4.38 4.13
CA LEU A 59 8.97 4.47 5.24
C LEU A 59 9.17 5.72 6.10
N GLY A 60 10.44 6.09 6.34
CA GLY A 60 10.77 7.23 7.19
C GLY A 60 10.35 7.04 8.63
N ASP A 61 9.85 8.08 9.27
CA ASP A 61 9.46 8.07 10.68
C ASP A 61 8.03 7.57 10.93
N ALA A 62 7.38 7.02 9.93
CA ALA A 62 5.99 6.60 10.06
C ALA A 62 5.81 5.43 11.03
N ASP A 63 4.75 5.48 11.83
CA ASP A 63 4.39 4.45 12.81
C ASP A 63 3.05 3.80 12.51
N SER A 64 2.31 4.33 11.54
CA SER A 64 0.98 3.84 11.20
C SER A 64 0.69 4.06 9.73
N ILE A 65 -0.39 3.43 9.26
CA ILE A 65 -0.87 3.58 7.90
C ILE A 65 -2.38 3.85 7.91
N GLU A 66 -2.80 4.73 7.01
CA GLU A 66 -4.20 5.02 6.74
C GLU A 66 -4.50 4.51 5.34
N ILE A 67 -5.51 3.65 5.22
CA ILE A 67 -5.89 3.04 3.95
C ILE A 67 -7.33 3.41 3.64
N VAL A 68 -7.56 3.97 2.46
CA VAL A 68 -8.90 4.24 1.96
C VAL A 68 -9.34 3.00 1.19
N CYS A 69 -10.27 2.24 1.75
CA CYS A 69 -10.59 0.90 1.29
C CYS A 69 -12.02 0.52 1.64
N GLY A 70 -12.40 -0.66 1.22
CA GLY A 70 -13.69 -1.25 1.56
C GLY A 70 -13.67 -2.75 1.34
N SER A 71 -14.73 -3.42 1.80
CA SER A 71 -14.93 -4.85 1.58
C SER A 71 -16.32 -5.10 1.00
N ARG A 72 -16.37 -5.96 -0.01
CA ARG A 72 -17.62 -6.22 -0.74
C ARG A 72 -18.61 -7.09 0.04
N VAL A 73 -18.14 -8.01 0.85
CA VAL A 73 -18.98 -9.03 1.48
C VAL A 73 -18.71 -9.19 2.96
N ASN A 74 -17.52 -9.65 3.30
CA ASN A 74 -17.16 -10.02 4.67
C ASN A 74 -16.00 -9.18 5.19
N THR A 75 -15.83 -9.17 6.52
CA THR A 75 -14.63 -8.61 7.12
C THR A 75 -13.40 -9.35 6.62
N GLY A 76 -12.40 -8.61 6.22
CA GLY A 76 -11.13 -9.15 5.77
C GLY A 76 -9.97 -8.34 6.33
N LYS A 77 -8.75 -8.73 6.00
CA LYS A 77 -7.55 -8.04 6.47
C LYS A 77 -6.62 -7.71 5.30
N ILE A 78 -6.04 -6.53 5.37
CA ILE A 78 -4.99 -6.12 4.46
C ILE A 78 -3.66 -6.33 5.17
N THR A 79 -2.80 -7.15 4.60
CA THR A 79 -1.45 -7.37 5.13
C THR A 79 -0.52 -6.33 4.52
N VAL A 80 0.15 -5.56 5.37
CA VAL A 80 1.08 -4.50 4.97
C VAL A 80 2.50 -4.98 5.20
N ARG A 81 3.32 -4.98 4.14
CA ARG A 81 4.71 -5.46 4.20
C ARG A 81 5.68 -4.42 3.68
N TYR A 82 6.86 -4.38 4.29
CA TYR A 82 7.93 -3.49 3.91
C TYR A 82 9.26 -4.24 3.96
N GLY A 83 9.94 -4.31 2.83
CA GLY A 83 11.22 -5.05 2.74
C GLY A 83 11.09 -6.53 3.07
N GLY A 84 9.94 -7.14 2.77
CA GLY A 84 9.69 -8.55 3.06
C GLY A 84 9.21 -8.85 4.49
N LYS A 85 9.06 -7.81 5.33
CA LYS A 85 8.58 -7.98 6.70
C LYS A 85 7.17 -7.43 6.85
N THR A 86 6.31 -8.14 7.60
CA THR A 86 4.95 -7.70 7.86
C THR A 86 4.94 -6.62 8.92
N LEU A 87 4.46 -5.42 8.56
CA LEU A 87 4.33 -4.30 9.49
C LEU A 87 3.05 -4.36 10.29
N CYS A 88 1.95 -4.76 9.68
CA CYS A 88 0.65 -4.87 10.34
C CYS A 88 -0.36 -5.58 9.45
N GLU A 89 -1.51 -5.89 10.06
CA GLU A 89 -2.68 -6.37 9.35
C GLU A 89 -3.83 -5.42 9.68
N ALA A 90 -4.38 -4.75 8.67
CA ALA A 90 -5.48 -3.81 8.84
C ALA A 90 -6.81 -4.52 8.61
N GLU A 91 -7.69 -4.50 9.61
CA GLU A 91 -9.03 -5.09 9.50
C GLU A 91 -9.95 -4.16 8.75
N VAL A 92 -10.64 -4.69 7.74
CA VAL A 92 -11.58 -3.95 6.92
C VAL A 92 -12.95 -4.60 7.05
N LYS A 93 -13.92 -3.85 7.55
CA LYS A 93 -15.30 -4.31 7.69
C LYS A 93 -16.06 -4.09 6.38
N PRO A 94 -17.14 -4.86 6.13
CA PRO A 94 -17.96 -4.67 4.93
C PRO A 94 -18.52 -3.25 4.85
N THR A 95 -18.44 -2.66 3.67
CA THR A 95 -19.09 -1.38 3.37
C THR A 95 -20.50 -1.61 2.85
N VAL A 96 -21.37 -0.61 2.99
CA VAL A 96 -22.77 -0.73 2.59
C VAL A 96 -22.91 -0.93 1.08
N ASP A 97 -22.04 -0.28 0.31
CA ASP A 97 -22.05 -0.35 -1.15
C ASP A 97 -20.64 -0.74 -1.63
N VAL A 98 -20.57 -1.52 -2.71
CA VAL A 98 -19.31 -1.93 -3.32
C VAL A 98 -18.47 -0.75 -3.86
N THR A 99 -19.07 0.42 -3.97
CA THR A 99 -18.37 1.64 -4.42
C THR A 99 -18.06 2.59 -3.29
N GLU A 100 -18.41 2.23 -2.05
CA GLU A 100 -18.10 3.07 -0.89
C GLU A 100 -16.74 2.72 -0.31
N PHE A 101 -16.06 3.75 0.19
CA PHE A 101 -14.73 3.63 0.78
C PHE A 101 -14.75 4.17 2.19
N GLU A 102 -14.02 3.50 3.07
CA GLU A 102 -13.80 3.93 4.45
C GLU A 102 -12.30 4.12 4.66
N THR A 103 -11.96 4.94 5.63
CA THR A 103 -10.56 5.12 6.03
C THR A 103 -10.28 4.20 7.22
N VAL A 104 -9.33 3.30 7.04
CA VAL A 104 -8.89 2.37 8.09
C VAL A 104 -7.48 2.73 8.48
N THR A 105 -7.24 2.86 9.80
CA THR A 105 -5.91 3.15 10.34
C THR A 105 -5.38 1.95 11.10
N ALA A 106 -4.13 1.58 10.88
CA ALA A 106 -3.47 0.50 11.60
C ALA A 106 -2.09 0.92 12.06
N GLN A 107 -1.73 0.52 13.29
CA GLN A 107 -0.40 0.79 13.84
C GLN A 107 0.58 -0.28 13.38
N PHE A 108 1.80 0.13 13.05
CA PHE A 108 2.86 -0.80 12.69
C PHE A 108 3.41 -1.49 13.95
N ASP A 109 3.83 -2.73 13.79
CA ASP A 109 4.45 -3.51 14.87
C ASP A 109 5.80 -2.88 15.23
N LYS A 110 5.92 -2.40 16.46
CA LYS A 110 7.13 -1.72 16.94
C LYS A 110 8.36 -2.62 16.93
N ALA A 111 8.18 -3.92 17.17
CA ALA A 111 9.29 -4.86 17.15
C ALA A 111 9.84 -5.00 15.73
N VAL A 112 8.97 -5.02 14.73
CA VAL A 112 9.38 -5.08 13.33
C VAL A 112 10.05 -3.79 12.90
N LEU A 113 9.50 -2.64 13.30
CA LEU A 113 10.10 -1.32 12.99
C LEU A 113 11.52 -1.20 13.54
N ALA A 114 11.81 -1.82 14.69
CA ALA A 114 13.14 -1.80 15.28
C ALA A 114 14.16 -2.65 14.49
N GLU A 115 13.69 -3.58 13.67
CA GLU A 115 14.56 -4.49 12.91
C GLU A 115 14.85 -4.02 11.48
N ILE A 116 14.16 -2.99 10.99
CA ILE A 116 14.28 -2.54 9.60
C ILE A 116 15.03 -1.21 9.49
N ASP A 117 15.63 -1.00 8.32
CA ASP A 117 16.20 0.31 7.97
C ASP A 117 15.14 1.12 7.27
N ARG A 118 14.53 2.04 8.00
CA ARG A 118 13.38 2.83 7.56
C ARG A 118 13.73 3.87 6.49
N GLU A 119 14.99 4.21 6.36
CA GLU A 119 15.49 5.19 5.39
C GLU A 119 15.99 4.56 4.09
N LYS A 120 16.15 3.23 4.07
CA LYS A 120 16.62 2.53 2.89
C LYS A 120 15.45 2.21 1.96
N PRO A 121 15.48 2.70 0.71
CA PRO A 121 14.42 2.38 -0.25
C PRO A 121 14.30 0.88 -0.48
N THR A 122 13.07 0.37 -0.43
CA THR A 122 12.79 -1.04 -0.66
C THR A 122 11.36 -1.24 -1.15
N VAL A 123 10.93 -2.49 -1.25
CA VAL A 123 9.60 -2.86 -1.75
C VAL A 123 8.57 -2.72 -0.65
N PHE A 124 7.46 -2.06 -0.96
CA PHE A 124 6.28 -1.98 -0.10
C PHE A 124 5.16 -2.79 -0.75
N GLU A 125 4.48 -3.62 0.03
CA GLU A 125 3.47 -4.53 -0.49
C GLU A 125 2.18 -4.44 0.32
N LEU A 126 1.05 -4.56 -0.38
CA LEU A 126 -0.27 -4.70 0.20
C LEU A 126 -0.90 -5.99 -0.31
N TRP A 127 -1.30 -6.87 0.59
CA TRP A 127 -1.94 -8.14 0.25
C TRP A 127 -3.33 -8.19 0.86
N MET A 128 -4.32 -8.56 0.06
CA MET A 128 -5.72 -8.54 0.47
C MET A 128 -6.52 -9.66 -0.19
N PRO A 129 -7.60 -10.14 0.47
CA PRO A 129 -8.48 -11.13 -0.14
C PRO A 129 -9.31 -10.51 -1.28
N GLU A 130 -9.95 -11.37 -2.08
CA GLU A 130 -10.68 -10.97 -3.27
C GLU A 130 -11.78 -9.93 -3.06
N GLN A 131 -12.39 -9.90 -1.89
CA GLN A 131 -13.50 -8.98 -1.61
C GLN A 131 -13.06 -7.58 -1.21
N ILE A 132 -11.78 -7.38 -0.88
CA ILE A 132 -11.28 -6.08 -0.44
C ILE A 132 -10.78 -5.26 -1.62
N TYR A 133 -11.12 -3.97 -1.62
CA TYR A 133 -10.66 -3.02 -2.62
C TYR A 133 -10.02 -1.81 -1.95
N ILE A 134 -9.01 -1.24 -2.61
CA ILE A 134 -8.21 -0.14 -2.09
C ILE A 134 -8.16 1.00 -3.11
N LEU A 135 -8.44 2.22 -2.64
CA LEU A 135 -8.32 3.43 -3.44
C LEU A 135 -6.92 4.04 -3.31
N GLY A 136 -6.41 4.08 -2.10
CA GLY A 136 -5.09 4.63 -1.82
C GLY A 136 -4.69 4.44 -0.37
N PHE A 137 -3.49 4.86 -0.03
CA PHE A 137 -2.97 4.75 1.33
C PHE A 137 -1.95 5.84 1.62
N ARG A 138 -1.68 6.05 2.90
CA ARG A 138 -0.71 7.02 3.37
C ARG A 138 -0.17 6.59 4.72
N THR A 139 1.13 6.74 4.92
CA THR A 139 1.75 6.47 6.23
C THR A 139 1.88 7.74 7.05
N TYR A 140 1.87 7.55 8.36
CA TYR A 140 1.98 8.66 9.32
C TYR A 140 3.01 8.39 10.40
#